data_6d75905521fdf92e0519f68146d6ec30
#
_entry.id   6d75905521fdf92e0519f68146d6ec30
#
_cell.length_a   1.000
_cell.length_b   1.000
_cell.length_c   1.000
_cell.angle_alpha   90.00
_cell.angle_beta   90.00
_cell.angle_gamma   90.00
#
_symmetry.space_group_name_H-M   'P 1'
#
loop_
_entity.id
_entity.type
_entity.pdbx_description
1 polymer ?
#
loop_
_entity_poly.entity_id
_entity_poly.type
_entity_poly.pdbx_seq_one_letter_code
_entity_poly.pdbx_strand_id
1 'polypeptide(L)'
;MNKHGKRLITLAALATTTTAIIHIANKVVAASAGLKEMLDTNGKNYYHWRFGDIYYTRKGKGSPILLIHDMLPGGSGYEWSRIEDDLALEHTVYNIDLPGCGRSEKPGMTYTNYVYVQSICDFIKNVIGEKTDVIVSGYSGSFVIMACRNEEKLFNKIMMVNPVSPGVLKQMPTKKDKIFCKCLEVPVFGTLVYHMVVSRAAINNEFIENFAFDPFHPLRDLQDAYYEAAHKGGCYAKNIYANKISKYMNIDITRALKEIDNSLYIVEGEAENNGEATVEAYQNINPSVETVTLNETKHFPQVEDPEHFLEQVGIFF
;
A
#
# COMPACT_ATOMS: atom_id res chain seq x y z
N MET A 1 53.08 2.81 -18.15
CA MET A 1 51.72 2.31 -17.97
C MET A 1 51.21 1.83 -19.28
N ASN A 2 50.91 0.50 -19.42
CA ASN A 2 50.49 -0.13 -20.67
C ASN A 2 49.15 0.43 -21.16
N LYS A 3 48.90 0.34 -22.50
CA LYS A 3 47.63 0.78 -23.12
C LYS A 3 46.39 0.18 -22.47
N HIS A 4 46.48 -1.05 -21.95
CA HIS A 4 45.40 -1.71 -21.18
C HIS A 4 45.18 -1.06 -19.82
N GLY A 5 46.22 -0.67 -19.10
CA GLY A 5 46.10 0.02 -17.80
C GLY A 5 45.46 1.39 -17.92
N LYS A 6 45.78 2.15 -18.98
CA LYS A 6 45.10 3.45 -19.24
C LYS A 6 43.61 3.26 -19.53
N ARG A 7 43.26 2.25 -20.35
CA ARG A 7 41.82 1.95 -20.65
C ARG A 7 41.05 1.54 -19.40
N LEU A 8 41.61 0.71 -18.54
CA LEU A 8 40.99 0.30 -17.27
C LEU A 8 40.75 1.49 -16.34
N ILE A 9 41.72 2.38 -16.20
CA ILE A 9 41.57 3.59 -15.39
C ILE A 9 40.49 4.52 -15.97
N THR A 10 40.47 4.71 -17.28
CA THR A 10 39.44 5.51 -17.95
C THR A 10 38.05 4.92 -17.74
N LEU A 11 37.87 3.61 -17.88
CA LEU A 11 36.60 2.91 -17.65
C LEU A 11 36.17 3.01 -16.17
N ALA A 12 37.11 2.84 -15.23
CA ALA A 12 36.81 2.98 -13.81
C ALA A 12 36.39 4.42 -13.47
N ALA A 13 37.13 5.42 -13.99
CA ALA A 13 36.77 6.83 -13.80
C ALA A 13 35.39 7.16 -14.39
N LEU A 14 35.09 6.67 -15.58
CA LEU A 14 33.79 6.85 -16.22
C LEU A 14 32.67 6.24 -15.41
N ALA A 15 32.85 4.98 -14.94
CA ALA A 15 31.87 4.28 -14.11
C ALA A 15 31.61 5.02 -12.79
N THR A 16 32.68 5.48 -12.13
CA THR A 16 32.58 6.25 -10.86
C THR A 16 31.83 7.56 -11.09
N THR A 17 32.16 8.30 -12.13
CA THR A 17 31.51 9.58 -12.45
C THR A 17 30.04 9.37 -12.77
N THR A 18 29.70 8.37 -13.59
CA THR A 18 28.30 8.03 -13.92
C THR A 18 27.51 7.66 -12.66
N THR A 19 28.08 6.82 -11.80
CA THR A 19 27.44 6.43 -10.53
C THR A 19 27.19 7.63 -9.61
N ALA A 20 28.16 8.57 -9.53
CA ALA A 20 28.01 9.79 -8.74
C ALA A 20 26.90 10.70 -9.29
N ILE A 21 26.83 10.88 -10.62
CA ILE A 21 25.75 11.66 -11.27
C ILE A 21 24.38 11.04 -10.98
N ILE A 22 24.23 9.74 -11.15
CA ILE A 22 22.96 9.04 -10.88
C ILE A 22 22.59 9.19 -9.39
N HIS A 23 23.55 9.07 -8.47
CA HIS A 23 23.30 9.24 -7.04
C HIS A 23 22.80 10.65 -6.70
N ILE A 24 23.42 11.68 -7.29
CA ILE A 24 22.97 13.08 -7.12
C ILE A 24 21.56 13.25 -7.68
N ALA A 25 21.31 12.77 -8.90
CA ALA A 25 19.98 12.82 -9.52
C ALA A 25 18.91 12.16 -8.64
N ASN A 26 19.18 10.97 -8.11
CA ASN A 26 18.27 10.28 -7.19
C ASN A 26 17.97 11.11 -5.93
N LYS A 27 18.97 11.79 -5.36
CA LYS A 27 18.78 12.67 -4.18
C LYS A 27 17.95 13.91 -4.53
N VAL A 28 18.19 14.52 -5.68
CA VAL A 28 17.41 15.68 -6.14
C VAL A 28 15.95 15.31 -6.36
N VAL A 29 15.69 14.18 -7.01
CA VAL A 29 14.31 13.68 -7.22
C VAL A 29 13.62 13.45 -5.88
N ALA A 30 14.25 12.73 -4.95
CA ALA A 30 13.67 12.48 -3.63
C ALA A 30 13.41 13.77 -2.83
N ALA A 31 14.34 14.74 -2.88
CA ALA A 31 14.16 16.02 -2.20
C ALA A 31 13.03 16.87 -2.83
N SER A 32 12.91 16.85 -4.16
CA SER A 32 11.87 17.61 -4.86
C SER A 32 10.47 17.03 -4.65
N ALA A 33 10.37 15.74 -4.36
CA ALA A 33 9.08 15.08 -4.15
C ALA A 33 8.35 15.57 -2.88
N GLY A 34 9.08 15.94 -1.84
CA GLY A 34 8.52 16.43 -0.57
C GLY A 34 8.18 17.93 -0.54
N LEU A 35 8.31 18.67 -1.65
CA LEU A 35 8.10 20.14 -1.67
C LEU A 35 6.63 20.55 -1.46
N LYS A 36 5.67 19.67 -1.72
CA LYS A 36 4.24 19.93 -1.54
C LYS A 36 3.75 19.65 -0.12
N GLU A 37 4.52 18.93 0.69
CA GLU A 37 4.20 18.57 2.07
C GLU A 37 2.83 17.91 2.24
N MET A 38 2.42 17.08 1.25
CA MET A 38 1.12 16.39 1.25
C MET A 38 0.99 15.39 2.42
N LEU A 39 2.11 14.83 2.85
CA LEU A 39 2.19 13.90 3.97
C LEU A 39 2.68 14.60 5.24
N ASP A 40 1.96 15.65 5.64
CA ASP A 40 2.27 16.36 6.88
C ASP A 40 2.20 15.39 8.08
N THR A 41 3.07 15.66 9.05
CA THR A 41 3.22 14.87 10.28
C THR A 41 2.80 15.65 11.52
N ASN A 42 1.93 16.64 11.37
CA ASN A 42 1.33 17.35 12.49
C ASN A 42 0.44 16.37 13.27
N GLY A 43 0.81 16.01 14.48
CA GLY A 43 0.14 14.99 15.28
C GLY A 43 0.83 13.61 15.24
N LYS A 44 2.12 13.59 15.36
CA LYS A 44 3.02 12.45 15.22
C LYS A 44 2.76 11.35 16.24
N ASN A 45 2.03 10.30 15.84
CA ASN A 45 2.04 9.06 16.60
C ASN A 45 2.88 8.03 15.84
N TYR A 46 3.80 7.42 16.56
CA TYR A 46 4.60 6.31 16.05
C TYR A 46 4.48 5.13 17.01
N TYR A 47 4.18 3.98 16.46
CA TYR A 47 4.28 2.71 17.14
C TYR A 47 5.67 2.13 16.89
N HIS A 48 6.49 2.02 17.94
CA HIS A 48 7.83 1.44 17.86
C HIS A 48 7.72 -0.07 17.70
N TRP A 49 7.70 -0.50 16.44
CA TRP A 49 7.60 -1.91 16.10
C TRP A 49 8.99 -2.50 15.83
N ARG A 50 9.14 -3.83 15.98
CA ARG A 50 10.44 -4.53 15.91
C ARG A 50 11.24 -4.31 14.62
N PHE A 51 10.61 -3.95 13.51
CA PHE A 51 11.29 -3.71 12.22
C PHE A 51 11.22 -2.25 11.77
N GLY A 52 10.90 -1.34 12.65
CA GLY A 52 10.87 0.08 12.39
C GLY A 52 9.59 0.75 12.87
N ASP A 53 9.61 2.07 12.93
CA ASP A 53 8.50 2.86 13.42
C ASP A 53 7.32 2.87 12.43
N ILE A 54 6.14 2.56 12.92
CA ILE A 54 4.88 2.60 12.17
C ILE A 54 4.17 3.91 12.51
N TYR A 55 3.99 4.76 11.49
CA TYR A 55 3.21 6.00 11.63
C TYR A 55 1.72 5.69 11.63
N TYR A 56 0.97 6.41 12.49
CA TYR A 56 -0.48 6.38 12.48
C TYR A 56 -1.10 7.68 12.96
N THR A 57 -2.34 7.93 12.56
CA THR A 57 -3.21 8.94 13.18
C THR A 57 -4.22 8.28 14.07
N ARG A 58 -4.72 9.04 15.06
CA ARG A 58 -5.86 8.65 15.91
C ARG A 58 -6.78 9.84 16.09
N LYS A 59 -8.03 9.68 15.69
CA LYS A 59 -9.05 10.72 15.78
C LYS A 59 -10.36 10.17 16.35
N GLY A 60 -11.19 11.05 16.91
CA GLY A 60 -12.53 10.70 17.37
C GLY A 60 -12.60 9.92 18.67
N LYS A 61 -13.81 9.44 18.97
CA LYS A 61 -14.15 8.62 20.15
C LYS A 61 -15.28 7.68 19.78
N GLY A 62 -15.26 6.46 20.28
CA GLY A 62 -16.24 5.39 20.01
C GLY A 62 -15.55 4.07 19.77
N SER A 63 -16.25 3.13 19.15
CA SER A 63 -15.68 1.83 18.75
C SER A 63 -14.49 2.05 17.82
N PRO A 64 -13.42 1.23 17.93
CA PRO A 64 -12.23 1.40 17.12
C PRO A 64 -12.46 0.93 15.68
N ILE A 65 -12.04 1.76 14.72
CA ILE A 65 -11.91 1.39 13.30
C ILE A 65 -10.46 1.59 12.88
N LEU A 66 -9.88 0.58 12.23
CA LEU A 66 -8.54 0.61 11.65
C LEU A 66 -8.63 0.75 10.13
N LEU A 67 -8.08 1.83 9.60
CA LEU A 67 -7.97 2.10 8.17
C LEU A 67 -6.60 1.65 7.66
N ILE A 68 -6.58 0.80 6.63
CA ILE A 68 -5.36 0.24 6.04
C ILE A 68 -5.36 0.49 4.53
N HIS A 69 -4.40 1.28 4.07
CA HIS A 69 -4.24 1.65 2.65
C HIS A 69 -3.81 0.47 1.76
N ASP A 70 -3.97 0.62 0.44
CA ASP A 70 -3.48 -0.37 -0.53
C ASP A 70 -1.94 -0.40 -0.58
N MET A 71 -1.41 -1.57 -0.92
CA MET A 71 0.03 -1.82 -1.10
C MET A 71 0.50 -1.41 -2.49
N LEU A 72 0.31 -0.14 -2.83
CA LEU A 72 0.77 0.46 -4.08
C LEU A 72 2.08 1.24 -3.86
N PRO A 73 2.90 1.44 -4.92
CA PRO A 73 4.02 2.37 -4.83
C PRO A 73 3.53 3.77 -4.50
N GLY A 74 3.90 4.26 -3.31
CA GLY A 74 3.38 5.54 -2.80
C GLY A 74 2.09 5.44 -1.99
N GLY A 75 1.57 4.24 -1.73
CA GLY A 75 0.45 4.05 -0.80
C GLY A 75 0.74 4.57 0.60
N SER A 76 -0.26 5.18 1.22
CA SER A 76 -0.22 5.71 2.58
C SER A 76 -1.63 5.95 3.11
N GLY A 77 -1.78 6.19 4.39
CA GLY A 77 -3.06 6.55 5.00
C GLY A 77 -3.72 7.81 4.42
N TYR A 78 -3.04 8.58 3.58
CA TYR A 78 -3.65 9.69 2.85
C TYR A 78 -4.83 9.25 1.97
N GLU A 79 -4.86 7.99 1.58
CA GLU A 79 -5.96 7.37 0.84
C GLU A 79 -7.33 7.53 1.52
N TRP A 80 -7.33 7.66 2.85
CA TRP A 80 -8.53 7.80 3.69
C TRP A 80 -8.87 9.25 4.07
N SER A 81 -8.10 10.22 3.55
CA SER A 81 -8.19 11.63 3.98
C SER A 81 -9.58 12.25 3.79
N ARG A 82 -10.39 11.76 2.85
CA ARG A 82 -11.72 12.29 2.56
C ARG A 82 -12.82 11.78 3.48
N ILE A 83 -12.57 10.67 4.19
CA ILE A 83 -13.58 10.04 5.06
C ILE A 83 -13.16 9.96 6.53
N GLU A 84 -11.87 10.16 6.84
CA GLU A 84 -11.33 9.97 8.19
C GLU A 84 -12.00 10.87 9.22
N ASP A 85 -12.29 12.13 8.87
CA ASP A 85 -12.90 13.09 9.78
C ASP A 85 -14.38 12.79 10.04
N ASP A 86 -15.12 12.34 9.03
CA ASP A 86 -16.53 11.94 9.18
C ASP A 86 -16.66 10.67 10.01
N LEU A 87 -15.81 9.67 9.76
CA LEU A 87 -15.75 8.46 10.60
C LEU A 87 -15.40 8.77 12.06
N ALA A 88 -14.59 9.79 12.30
CA ALA A 88 -14.18 10.20 13.64
C ALA A 88 -15.30 10.86 14.46
N LEU A 89 -16.45 11.15 13.86
CA LEU A 89 -17.63 11.67 14.59
C LEU A 89 -18.24 10.59 15.50
N GLU A 90 -18.19 9.32 15.08
CA GLU A 90 -18.83 8.21 15.79
C GLU A 90 -17.86 7.13 16.26
N HIS A 91 -16.64 7.09 15.69
CA HIS A 91 -15.63 6.06 15.94
C HIS A 91 -14.31 6.62 16.45
N THR A 92 -13.51 5.78 17.10
CA THR A 92 -12.09 6.03 17.29
C THR A 92 -11.36 5.48 16.05
N VAL A 93 -10.99 6.38 15.15
CA VAL A 93 -10.37 6.03 13.87
C VAL A 93 -8.85 5.97 14.02
N TYR A 94 -8.27 4.84 13.70
CA TYR A 94 -6.84 4.63 13.55
C TYR A 94 -6.51 4.48 12.07
N ASN A 95 -5.66 5.35 11.53
CA ASN A 95 -5.25 5.31 10.14
C ASN A 95 -3.73 5.12 10.09
N ILE A 96 -3.27 3.98 9.57
CA ILE A 96 -1.86 3.58 9.61
C ILE A 96 -1.20 3.69 8.24
N ASP A 97 0.07 4.07 8.22
CA ASP A 97 0.96 3.79 7.12
C ASP A 97 1.65 2.45 7.40
N LEU A 98 1.43 1.44 6.56
CA LEU A 98 2.03 0.12 6.75
C LEU A 98 3.57 0.17 6.75
N PRO A 99 4.28 -0.79 7.38
CA PRO A 99 5.73 -0.83 7.38
C PRO A 99 6.33 -0.64 6.00
N GLY A 100 7.23 0.33 5.87
CA GLY A 100 7.85 0.68 4.60
C GLY A 100 7.05 1.59 3.68
N CYS A 101 5.79 1.94 4.00
CA CYS A 101 4.93 2.82 3.23
C CYS A 101 4.85 4.22 3.83
N GLY A 102 4.39 5.20 3.05
CA GLY A 102 4.08 6.55 3.50
C GLY A 102 5.12 7.17 4.42
N ARG A 103 4.68 7.52 5.63
CA ARG A 103 5.47 8.15 6.71
C ARG A 103 6.17 7.14 7.61
N SER A 104 5.79 5.85 7.54
CA SER A 104 6.44 4.77 8.29
C SER A 104 7.89 4.56 7.86
N GLU A 105 8.71 4.03 8.79
CA GLU A 105 10.10 3.73 8.50
C GLU A 105 10.25 2.69 7.39
N LYS A 106 11.28 2.84 6.57
CA LYS A 106 11.57 1.98 5.42
C LYS A 106 12.90 1.24 5.62
N PRO A 107 12.95 0.22 6.49
CA PRO A 107 14.16 -0.56 6.68
C PRO A 107 14.60 -1.31 5.42
N GLY A 108 15.91 -1.51 5.30
CA GLY A 108 16.52 -2.27 4.21
C GLY A 108 16.34 -3.78 4.39
N MET A 109 15.11 -4.27 4.17
CA MET A 109 14.76 -5.68 4.37
C MET A 109 13.93 -6.24 3.20
N THR A 110 13.71 -7.55 3.20
CA THR A 110 12.73 -8.18 2.30
C THR A 110 11.33 -8.09 2.92
N TYR A 111 10.44 -7.41 2.24
CA TYR A 111 9.04 -7.28 2.65
C TYR A 111 8.24 -8.48 2.15
N THR A 112 7.70 -9.25 3.09
CA THR A 112 6.87 -10.42 2.82
C THR A 112 5.47 -10.25 3.43
N ASN A 113 4.52 -11.07 3.02
CA ASN A 113 3.19 -11.11 3.64
C ASN A 113 3.26 -11.24 5.18
N TYR A 114 4.18 -12.04 5.70
CA TYR A 114 4.36 -12.25 7.13
C TYR A 114 4.64 -10.94 7.90
N VAL A 115 5.43 -10.05 7.32
CA VAL A 115 5.72 -8.72 7.91
C VAL A 115 4.43 -7.95 8.16
N TYR A 116 3.54 -7.90 7.16
CA TYR A 116 2.29 -7.15 7.24
C TYR A 116 1.26 -7.81 8.13
N VAL A 117 1.07 -9.12 8.02
CA VAL A 117 0.19 -9.89 8.91
C VAL A 117 0.55 -9.65 10.38
N GLN A 118 1.84 -9.76 10.70
CA GLN A 118 2.33 -9.54 12.08
C GLN A 118 2.20 -8.07 12.51
N SER A 119 2.53 -7.11 11.63
CA SER A 119 2.42 -5.69 12.01
C SER A 119 0.98 -5.27 12.31
N ILE A 120 0.01 -5.79 11.57
CA ILE A 120 -1.42 -5.53 11.80
C ILE A 120 -1.87 -6.13 13.15
N CYS A 121 -1.56 -7.41 13.40
CA CYS A 121 -1.89 -8.05 14.68
C CYS A 121 -1.24 -7.33 15.87
N ASP A 122 0.06 -7.02 15.75
CA ASP A 122 0.82 -6.36 16.82
C ASP A 122 0.31 -4.92 17.04
N PHE A 123 -0.10 -4.21 15.99
CA PHE A 123 -0.69 -2.87 16.09
C PHE A 123 -2.03 -2.92 16.82
N ILE A 124 -2.95 -3.80 16.45
CA ILE A 124 -4.24 -3.92 17.14
C ILE A 124 -4.02 -4.28 18.62
N LYS A 125 -3.13 -5.23 18.93
CA LYS A 125 -2.84 -5.63 20.32
C LYS A 125 -2.23 -4.53 21.18
N ASN A 126 -1.24 -3.84 20.64
CA ASN A 126 -0.39 -2.98 21.46
C ASN A 126 -0.79 -1.50 21.41
N VAL A 127 -1.50 -1.06 20.37
CA VAL A 127 -1.92 0.34 20.19
C VAL A 127 -3.40 0.52 20.42
N ILE A 128 -4.24 -0.35 19.82
CA ILE A 128 -5.70 -0.26 19.95
C ILE A 128 -6.14 -0.96 21.25
N GLY A 129 -5.71 -2.20 21.47
CA GLY A 129 -5.94 -2.95 22.72
C GLY A 129 -7.32 -3.59 22.85
N GLU A 130 -8.17 -3.50 21.84
CA GLU A 130 -9.52 -4.04 21.84
C GLU A 130 -9.93 -4.60 20.46
N LYS A 131 -11.04 -5.31 20.40
CA LYS A 131 -11.59 -5.89 19.17
C LYS A 131 -11.97 -4.77 18.21
N THR A 132 -11.48 -4.82 16.97
CA THR A 132 -11.42 -3.68 16.06
C THR A 132 -12.13 -3.97 14.75
N ASP A 133 -12.92 -3.04 14.26
CA ASP A 133 -13.42 -3.00 12.89
C ASP A 133 -12.31 -2.57 11.94
N VAL A 134 -12.29 -3.14 10.74
CA VAL A 134 -11.22 -2.86 9.76
C VAL A 134 -11.81 -2.45 8.42
N ILE A 135 -11.32 -1.35 7.87
CA ILE A 135 -11.52 -0.97 6.47
C ILE A 135 -10.15 -1.07 5.78
N VAL A 136 -10.07 -1.85 4.73
CA VAL A 136 -8.80 -2.13 4.05
C VAL A 136 -8.96 -2.08 2.54
N SER A 137 -7.98 -1.47 1.87
CA SER A 137 -7.98 -1.32 0.41
C SER A 137 -7.05 -2.31 -0.28
N GLY A 138 -7.46 -2.75 -1.46
CA GLY A 138 -6.66 -3.44 -2.45
C GLY A 138 -5.95 -4.69 -1.96
N TYR A 139 -4.66 -4.72 -2.22
CA TYR A 139 -3.79 -5.85 -1.90
C TYR A 139 -3.66 -6.13 -0.40
N SER A 140 -3.77 -5.08 0.43
CA SER A 140 -3.67 -5.18 1.89
C SER A 140 -4.79 -6.01 2.51
N GLY A 141 -5.93 -6.18 1.82
CA GLY A 141 -7.01 -7.07 2.23
C GLY A 141 -6.54 -8.50 2.47
N SER A 142 -5.59 -9.00 1.68
CA SER A 142 -5.01 -10.33 1.87
C SER A 142 -4.28 -10.50 3.21
N PHE A 143 -3.62 -9.45 3.68
CA PHE A 143 -2.93 -9.46 4.97
C PHE A 143 -3.91 -9.44 6.12
N VAL A 144 -5.01 -8.66 5.99
CA VAL A 144 -6.07 -8.59 7.01
C VAL A 144 -6.78 -9.93 7.14
N ILE A 145 -7.16 -10.59 6.04
CA ILE A 145 -7.76 -11.93 6.07
C ILE A 145 -6.85 -12.93 6.78
N MET A 146 -5.55 -12.92 6.50
CA MET A 146 -4.60 -13.82 7.17
C MET A 146 -4.35 -13.44 8.62
N ALA A 147 -4.34 -12.16 8.96
CA ALA A 147 -4.22 -11.68 10.33
C ALA A 147 -5.45 -12.10 11.16
N CYS A 148 -6.65 -11.93 10.60
CA CYS A 148 -7.91 -12.34 11.21
C CYS A 148 -7.93 -13.86 11.47
N ARG A 149 -7.58 -14.68 10.48
CA ARG A 149 -7.48 -16.14 10.68
C ARG A 149 -6.51 -16.53 11.78
N ASN A 150 -5.38 -15.84 11.88
CA ASN A 150 -4.37 -16.15 12.90
C ASN A 150 -4.80 -15.72 14.30
N GLU A 151 -5.56 -14.63 14.43
CA GLU A 151 -5.93 -13.99 15.68
C GLU A 151 -7.33 -13.36 15.59
N GLU A 152 -8.32 -14.21 15.36
CA GLU A 152 -9.72 -13.84 15.13
C GLU A 152 -10.30 -12.89 16.20
N LYS A 153 -9.87 -13.06 17.44
CA LYS A 153 -10.34 -12.25 18.58
C LYS A 153 -10.00 -10.75 18.47
N LEU A 154 -9.04 -10.39 17.63
CA LEU A 154 -8.65 -9.00 17.40
C LEU A 154 -9.58 -8.28 16.43
N PHE A 155 -10.28 -9.02 15.57
CA PHE A 155 -11.07 -8.46 14.46
C PHE A 155 -12.56 -8.59 14.74
N ASN A 156 -13.32 -7.53 14.50
CA ASN A 156 -14.78 -7.53 14.53
C ASN A 156 -15.35 -7.75 13.13
N LYS A 157 -15.64 -6.71 12.39
CA LYS A 157 -16.09 -6.74 11.00
C LYS A 157 -14.97 -6.25 10.07
N ILE A 158 -14.95 -6.73 8.84
CA ILE A 158 -13.92 -6.38 7.86
C ILE A 158 -14.59 -5.91 6.57
N MET A 159 -14.35 -4.65 6.20
CA MET A 159 -14.73 -4.08 4.91
C MET A 159 -13.49 -4.03 4.01
N MET A 160 -13.59 -4.61 2.82
CA MET A 160 -12.53 -4.60 1.81
C MET A 160 -12.95 -3.74 0.63
N VAL A 161 -12.10 -2.82 0.21
CA VAL A 161 -12.31 -1.95 -0.95
C VAL A 161 -11.47 -2.48 -2.10
N ASN A 162 -12.09 -2.84 -3.20
CA ASN A 162 -11.45 -3.36 -4.40
C ASN A 162 -10.33 -4.38 -4.11
N PRO A 163 -10.60 -5.50 -3.42
CA PRO A 163 -9.56 -6.45 -3.04
C PRO A 163 -8.95 -7.14 -4.25
N VAL A 164 -7.68 -7.51 -4.15
CA VAL A 164 -7.00 -8.27 -5.21
C VAL A 164 -7.56 -9.69 -5.30
N SER A 165 -7.78 -10.16 -6.53
CA SER A 165 -8.30 -11.50 -6.79
C SER A 165 -7.51 -12.62 -6.10
N PRO A 166 -8.17 -13.59 -5.44
CA PRO A 166 -7.52 -14.75 -4.84
C PRO A 166 -6.62 -15.54 -5.81
N GLY A 167 -6.96 -15.53 -7.10
CA GLY A 167 -6.16 -16.17 -8.15
C GLY A 167 -4.79 -15.51 -8.34
N VAL A 168 -4.72 -14.18 -8.24
CA VAL A 168 -3.45 -13.42 -8.30
C VAL A 168 -2.63 -13.67 -7.04
N LEU A 169 -3.26 -13.67 -5.87
CA LEU A 169 -2.62 -13.84 -4.57
C LEU A 169 -1.96 -15.21 -4.38
N LYS A 170 -2.40 -16.25 -5.12
CA LYS A 170 -1.79 -17.60 -5.10
C LYS A 170 -0.48 -17.70 -5.87
N GLN A 171 -0.16 -16.73 -6.71
CA GLN A 171 1.03 -16.80 -7.54
C GLN A 171 2.29 -16.69 -6.68
N MET A 172 3.22 -17.64 -6.85
CA MET A 172 4.47 -17.69 -6.10
C MET A 172 5.65 -17.12 -6.92
N PRO A 173 6.69 -16.58 -6.25
CA PRO A 173 7.88 -16.07 -6.92
C PRO A 173 8.58 -17.11 -7.80
N THR A 174 8.72 -16.81 -9.09
CA THR A 174 9.52 -17.62 -10.03
C THR A 174 11.02 -17.29 -9.93
N LYS A 175 11.87 -18.07 -10.60
CA LYS A 175 13.31 -17.74 -10.70
C LYS A 175 13.55 -16.38 -11.38
N LYS A 176 12.72 -16.02 -12.37
CA LYS A 176 12.81 -14.72 -13.06
C LYS A 176 12.44 -13.57 -12.10
N ASP A 177 11.35 -13.72 -11.34
CA ASP A 177 10.92 -12.74 -10.36
C ASP A 177 12.02 -12.47 -9.31
N LYS A 178 12.67 -13.54 -8.83
CA LYS A 178 13.78 -13.43 -7.86
C LYS A 178 15.01 -12.69 -8.42
N ILE A 179 15.35 -12.92 -9.69
CA ILE A 179 16.46 -12.23 -10.37
C ILE A 179 16.09 -10.75 -10.54
N PHE A 180 14.87 -10.47 -10.99
CA PHE A 180 14.38 -9.11 -11.19
C PHE A 180 14.36 -8.31 -9.87
N CYS A 181 13.89 -8.92 -8.79
CA CYS A 181 13.94 -8.33 -7.45
C CYS A 181 15.36 -7.90 -7.08
N LYS A 182 16.34 -8.82 -7.21
CA LYS A 182 17.74 -8.51 -6.94
C LYS A 182 18.30 -7.38 -7.79
N CYS A 183 17.90 -7.29 -9.06
CA CYS A 183 18.32 -6.19 -9.94
C CYS A 183 17.78 -4.83 -9.45
N LEU A 184 16.54 -4.78 -8.97
CA LEU A 184 15.95 -3.57 -8.40
C LEU A 184 16.59 -3.19 -7.04
N GLU A 185 17.02 -4.18 -6.28
CA GLU A 185 17.68 -3.94 -4.98
C GLU A 185 19.11 -3.37 -5.12
N VAL A 186 19.74 -3.47 -6.31
CA VAL A 186 21.07 -2.91 -6.53
C VAL A 186 21.12 -1.43 -6.16
N PRO A 187 22.09 -1.00 -5.34
CA PRO A 187 22.25 0.41 -4.98
C PRO A 187 22.44 1.30 -6.22
N VAL A 188 22.00 2.54 -6.15
CA VAL A 188 22.09 3.60 -7.17
C VAL A 188 21.28 3.27 -8.44
N PHE A 189 21.61 2.21 -9.18
CA PHE A 189 20.90 1.85 -10.41
C PHE A 189 19.48 1.37 -10.18
N GLY A 190 19.25 0.48 -9.21
CA GLY A 190 17.92 0.04 -8.85
C GLY A 190 17.05 1.20 -8.33
N THR A 191 17.66 2.17 -7.63
CA THR A 191 16.97 3.39 -7.20
C THR A 191 16.61 4.28 -8.39
N LEU A 192 17.48 4.40 -9.39
CA LEU A 192 17.18 5.11 -10.63
C LEU A 192 15.98 4.48 -11.36
N VAL A 193 16.00 3.16 -11.54
CA VAL A 193 14.89 2.44 -12.18
C VAL A 193 13.59 2.64 -11.40
N TYR A 194 13.65 2.54 -10.08
CA TYR A 194 12.49 2.80 -9.22
C TYR A 194 11.94 4.22 -9.40
N HIS A 195 12.79 5.25 -9.39
CA HIS A 195 12.37 6.64 -9.61
C HIS A 195 11.75 6.87 -11.01
N MET A 196 12.14 6.09 -12.02
CA MET A 196 11.47 6.13 -13.32
C MET A 196 10.05 5.57 -13.25
N VAL A 197 9.87 4.44 -12.54
CA VAL A 197 8.56 3.79 -12.35
C VAL A 197 7.61 4.66 -11.52
N VAL A 198 8.12 5.36 -10.51
CA VAL A 198 7.32 6.27 -9.65
C VAL A 198 7.49 7.73 -10.03
N SER A 199 7.88 8.04 -11.28
CA SER A 199 7.94 9.41 -11.78
C SER A 199 6.54 10.03 -11.82
N ARG A 200 6.47 11.38 -11.78
CA ARG A 200 5.16 12.08 -11.89
C ARG A 200 4.37 11.65 -13.11
N ALA A 201 5.04 11.48 -14.25
CA ALA A 201 4.38 11.02 -15.47
C ALA A 201 3.85 9.59 -15.34
N ALA A 202 4.62 8.69 -14.75
CA ALA A 202 4.20 7.30 -14.55
C ALA A 202 3.01 7.21 -13.57
N ILE A 203 3.07 7.92 -12.45
CA ILE A 203 1.97 7.98 -11.48
C ILE A 203 0.72 8.60 -12.13
N ASN A 204 0.87 9.72 -12.84
CA ASN A 204 -0.26 10.35 -13.53
C ASN A 204 -0.92 9.39 -14.54
N ASN A 205 -0.13 8.68 -15.34
CA ASN A 205 -0.66 7.70 -16.29
C ASN A 205 -1.39 6.55 -15.57
N GLU A 206 -0.82 6.04 -14.48
CA GLU A 206 -1.46 4.97 -13.67
C GLU A 206 -2.80 5.43 -13.12
N PHE A 207 -2.89 6.66 -12.63
CA PHE A 207 -4.16 7.22 -12.15
C PHE A 207 -5.19 7.37 -13.27
N ILE A 208 -4.78 7.87 -14.43
CA ILE A 208 -5.69 8.03 -15.58
C ILE A 208 -6.18 6.68 -16.11
N GLU A 209 -5.26 5.71 -16.23
CA GLU A 209 -5.58 4.44 -16.88
C GLU A 209 -6.27 3.45 -15.93
N ASN A 210 -5.83 3.40 -14.65
CA ASN A 210 -6.20 2.31 -13.76
C ASN A 210 -6.95 2.74 -12.50
N PHE A 211 -6.79 3.99 -12.00
CA PHE A 211 -7.28 4.33 -10.67
C PHE A 211 -8.46 5.30 -10.66
N ALA A 212 -8.52 6.26 -11.56
CA ALA A 212 -9.61 7.22 -11.61
C ALA A 212 -10.71 6.78 -12.58
N PHE A 213 -11.97 6.96 -12.18
CA PHE A 213 -13.13 6.76 -13.05
C PHE A 213 -13.15 7.81 -14.16
N ASP A 214 -12.99 9.09 -13.79
CA ASP A 214 -12.88 10.18 -14.75
C ASP A 214 -11.41 10.51 -15.06
N PRO A 215 -10.92 10.16 -16.26
CA PRO A 215 -9.54 10.45 -16.66
C PRO A 215 -9.22 11.96 -16.78
N PHE A 216 -10.24 12.82 -16.85
CA PHE A 216 -10.08 14.28 -16.88
C PHE A 216 -9.96 14.90 -15.48
N HIS A 217 -10.41 14.18 -14.45
CA HIS A 217 -10.30 14.56 -13.04
C HIS A 217 -9.53 13.49 -12.22
N PRO A 218 -8.25 13.26 -12.53
CA PRO A 218 -7.52 12.08 -12.06
C PRO A 218 -7.01 12.19 -10.61
N LEU A 219 -7.81 12.69 -9.66
CA LEU A 219 -7.50 12.70 -8.22
C LEU A 219 -6.13 13.33 -7.88
N ARG A 220 -5.88 14.56 -8.32
CA ARG A 220 -4.55 15.22 -8.28
C ARG A 220 -3.92 15.27 -6.89
N ASP A 221 -4.69 15.51 -5.85
CA ASP A 221 -4.17 15.58 -4.48
C ASP A 221 -3.63 14.21 -4.03
N LEU A 222 -4.37 13.15 -4.36
CA LEU A 222 -3.93 11.78 -4.09
C LEU A 222 -2.69 11.41 -4.91
N GLN A 223 -2.60 11.84 -6.19
CA GLN A 223 -1.38 11.66 -7.00
C GLN A 223 -0.16 12.33 -6.38
N ASP A 224 -0.33 13.56 -5.88
CA ASP A 224 0.76 14.29 -5.22
C ASP A 224 1.20 13.60 -3.93
N ALA A 225 0.26 13.11 -3.13
CA ALA A 225 0.56 12.33 -1.94
C ALA A 225 1.28 11.01 -2.28
N TYR A 226 0.84 10.31 -3.32
CA TYR A 226 1.51 9.09 -3.82
C TYR A 226 2.93 9.37 -4.31
N TYR A 227 3.12 10.47 -5.03
CA TYR A 227 4.45 10.88 -5.49
C TYR A 227 5.38 11.17 -4.31
N GLU A 228 4.92 11.91 -3.31
CA GLU A 228 5.70 12.18 -2.11
C GLU A 228 6.02 10.90 -1.33
N ALA A 229 5.02 10.06 -1.06
CA ALA A 229 5.17 8.80 -0.32
C ALA A 229 6.17 7.84 -0.99
N ALA A 230 6.10 7.72 -2.32
CA ALA A 230 7.00 6.87 -3.10
C ALA A 230 8.46 7.29 -2.98
N HIS A 231 8.75 8.58 -2.78
CA HIS A 231 10.11 9.10 -2.69
C HIS A 231 10.60 9.31 -1.25
N LYS A 232 9.71 9.22 -0.26
CA LYS A 232 10.05 9.32 1.17
C LYS A 232 10.78 8.06 1.64
N GLY A 233 11.80 8.22 2.50
CA GLY A 233 12.57 7.08 3.05
C GLY A 233 13.79 6.67 2.21
N GLY A 234 14.17 7.46 1.23
CA GLY A 234 15.45 7.33 0.53
C GLY A 234 15.58 6.07 -0.32
N CYS A 235 16.78 5.47 -0.34
CA CYS A 235 17.09 4.36 -1.26
C CYS A 235 16.38 3.04 -0.97
N TYR A 236 15.74 2.89 0.19
CA TYR A 236 15.02 1.67 0.56
C TYR A 236 13.53 1.68 0.17
N ALA A 237 12.97 2.82 -0.23
CA ALA A 237 11.60 2.90 -0.72
C ALA A 237 11.32 1.93 -1.88
N LYS A 238 12.32 1.66 -2.73
CA LYS A 238 12.26 0.70 -3.84
C LYS A 238 12.01 -0.76 -3.41
N ASN A 239 12.37 -1.14 -2.17
CA ASN A 239 12.32 -2.53 -1.74
C ASN A 239 10.88 -3.05 -1.67
N ILE A 240 9.92 -2.22 -1.29
CA ILE A 240 8.50 -2.60 -1.31
C ILE A 240 8.05 -2.91 -2.73
N TYR A 241 8.33 -2.00 -3.66
CA TYR A 241 7.99 -2.21 -5.07
C TYR A 241 8.64 -3.48 -5.61
N ALA A 242 9.95 -3.66 -5.37
CA ALA A 242 10.70 -4.83 -5.82
C ALA A 242 10.09 -6.13 -5.26
N ASN A 243 9.72 -6.16 -3.98
CA ASN A 243 9.18 -7.34 -3.34
C ASN A 243 7.73 -7.61 -3.75
N LYS A 244 6.88 -6.56 -3.93
CA LYS A 244 5.51 -6.71 -4.43
C LYS A 244 5.49 -7.29 -5.84
N ILE A 245 6.18 -6.66 -6.79
CA ILE A 245 6.19 -7.09 -8.19
C ILE A 245 6.82 -8.48 -8.38
N SER A 246 7.72 -8.86 -7.47
CA SER A 246 8.33 -10.18 -7.45
C SER A 246 7.53 -11.21 -6.62
N LYS A 247 6.30 -10.88 -6.21
CA LYS A 247 5.33 -11.76 -5.53
C LYS A 247 5.79 -12.27 -4.16
N TYR A 248 6.75 -11.63 -3.51
CA TYR A 248 7.16 -12.00 -2.14
C TYR A 248 6.08 -11.69 -1.09
N MET A 249 5.17 -10.77 -1.41
CA MET A 249 4.05 -10.41 -0.55
C MET A 249 2.79 -11.26 -0.80
N ASN A 250 2.76 -12.04 -1.91
CA ASN A 250 1.62 -12.89 -2.23
C ASN A 250 1.40 -13.96 -1.16
N ILE A 251 0.13 -14.27 -0.90
CA ILE A 251 -0.30 -15.30 0.04
C ILE A 251 -1.64 -15.88 -0.41
N ASP A 252 -1.75 -17.21 -0.43
CA ASP A 252 -3.02 -17.87 -0.71
C ASP A 252 -3.97 -17.75 0.49
N ILE A 253 -5.00 -16.94 0.33
CA ILE A 253 -6.02 -16.67 1.34
C ILE A 253 -7.20 -17.64 1.29
N THR A 254 -7.24 -18.58 0.34
CA THR A 254 -8.42 -19.41 0.08
C THR A 254 -8.89 -20.18 1.32
N ARG A 255 -7.93 -20.74 2.07
CA ARG A 255 -8.26 -21.47 3.29
C ARG A 255 -8.69 -20.53 4.42
N ALA A 256 -7.99 -19.42 4.57
CA ALA A 256 -8.32 -18.41 5.58
C ALA A 256 -9.74 -17.87 5.37
N LEU A 257 -10.07 -17.49 4.14
CA LEU A 257 -11.36 -16.95 3.76
C LEU A 257 -12.53 -17.92 4.02
N LYS A 258 -12.27 -19.24 3.97
CA LYS A 258 -13.27 -20.29 4.32
C LYS A 258 -13.43 -20.51 5.83
N GLU A 259 -12.39 -20.24 6.60
CA GLU A 259 -12.31 -20.57 8.03
C GLU A 259 -12.69 -19.39 8.95
N ILE A 260 -12.69 -18.15 8.47
CA ILE A 260 -13.07 -16.99 9.29
C ILE A 260 -14.59 -16.83 9.37
N ASP A 261 -15.08 -16.60 10.59
CA ASP A 261 -16.50 -16.41 10.89
C ASP A 261 -16.88 -14.92 10.98
N ASN A 262 -15.91 -14.00 10.80
CA ASN A 262 -16.16 -12.56 10.82
C ASN A 262 -16.99 -12.13 9.61
N SER A 263 -17.88 -11.14 9.81
CA SER A 263 -18.59 -10.50 8.71
C SER A 263 -17.61 -9.83 7.75
N LEU A 264 -17.74 -10.17 6.46
CA LEU A 264 -16.92 -9.63 5.37
C LEU A 264 -17.80 -8.87 4.39
N TYR A 265 -17.41 -7.65 4.07
CA TYR A 265 -18.09 -6.80 3.11
C TYR A 265 -17.10 -6.30 2.06
N ILE A 266 -17.45 -6.43 0.79
CA ILE A 266 -16.63 -5.90 -0.32
C ILE A 266 -17.36 -4.71 -0.92
N VAL A 267 -16.69 -3.58 -0.94
CA VAL A 267 -17.09 -2.39 -1.70
C VAL A 267 -16.26 -2.36 -2.98
N GLU A 268 -16.94 -2.44 -4.11
CA GLU A 268 -16.33 -2.45 -5.42
C GLU A 268 -16.66 -1.16 -6.17
N GLY A 269 -15.69 -0.59 -6.88
CA GLY A 269 -15.95 0.46 -7.86
C GLY A 269 -16.48 -0.13 -9.17
N GLU A 270 -17.51 0.47 -9.76
CA GLU A 270 -18.14 0.00 -11.00
C GLU A 270 -17.16 -0.24 -12.15
N ALA A 271 -16.15 0.64 -12.27
CA ALA A 271 -15.16 0.58 -13.34
C ALA A 271 -13.84 -0.11 -12.91
N GLU A 272 -13.81 -0.79 -11.74
CA GLU A 272 -12.60 -1.49 -11.30
C GLU A 272 -12.23 -2.63 -12.27
N ASN A 273 -10.94 -2.73 -12.56
CA ASN A 273 -10.42 -3.72 -13.49
C ASN A 273 -10.64 -5.15 -12.96
N ASN A 274 -11.46 -5.95 -13.67
CA ASN A 274 -11.87 -7.31 -13.28
C ASN A 274 -12.59 -7.37 -11.92
N GLY A 275 -13.23 -6.30 -11.48
CA GLY A 275 -13.90 -6.20 -10.20
C GLY A 275 -14.95 -7.30 -10.03
N GLU A 276 -15.96 -7.37 -10.90
CA GLU A 276 -17.04 -8.39 -10.87
C GLU A 276 -16.47 -9.83 -10.77
N ALA A 277 -15.46 -10.17 -11.59
CA ALA A 277 -14.83 -11.48 -11.53
C ALA A 277 -14.06 -11.72 -10.22
N THR A 278 -13.54 -10.66 -9.61
CA THR A 278 -12.87 -10.73 -8.31
C THR A 278 -13.88 -10.97 -7.21
N VAL A 279 -14.98 -10.22 -7.18
CA VAL A 279 -16.08 -10.38 -6.22
C VAL A 279 -16.65 -11.80 -6.30
N GLU A 280 -16.95 -12.28 -7.52
CA GLU A 280 -17.42 -13.65 -7.75
C GLU A 280 -16.42 -14.70 -7.19
N ALA A 281 -15.12 -14.48 -7.40
CA ALA A 281 -14.09 -15.38 -6.87
C ALA A 281 -14.05 -15.42 -5.33
N TYR A 282 -14.31 -14.30 -4.64
CA TYR A 282 -14.45 -14.26 -3.18
C TYR A 282 -15.70 -14.99 -2.72
N GLN A 283 -16.86 -14.74 -3.33
CA GLN A 283 -18.13 -15.38 -3.00
C GLN A 283 -18.13 -16.88 -3.30
N ASN A 284 -17.45 -17.33 -4.34
CA ASN A 284 -17.26 -18.76 -4.64
C ASN A 284 -16.43 -19.48 -3.55
N ILE A 285 -15.57 -18.77 -2.84
CA ILE A 285 -14.77 -19.32 -1.75
C ILE A 285 -15.55 -19.25 -0.42
N ASN A 286 -16.18 -18.12 -0.14
CA ASN A 286 -17.00 -17.87 1.04
C ASN A 286 -18.31 -17.18 0.66
N PRO A 287 -19.41 -17.92 0.53
CA PRO A 287 -20.73 -17.38 0.12
C PRO A 287 -21.36 -16.37 1.09
N SER A 288 -20.80 -16.22 2.31
CA SER A 288 -21.28 -15.21 3.27
C SER A 288 -20.68 -13.82 3.06
N VAL A 289 -19.80 -13.65 2.07
CA VAL A 289 -19.25 -12.33 1.72
C VAL A 289 -20.35 -11.48 1.08
N GLU A 290 -20.68 -10.39 1.75
CA GLU A 290 -21.59 -9.38 1.25
C GLU A 290 -20.85 -8.41 0.32
N THR A 291 -21.55 -7.85 -0.67
CA THR A 291 -20.91 -6.99 -1.67
C THR A 291 -21.80 -5.85 -2.10
N VAL A 292 -21.18 -4.73 -2.44
CA VAL A 292 -21.84 -3.59 -3.07
C VAL A 292 -20.94 -3.00 -4.16
N THR A 293 -21.55 -2.54 -5.24
CA THR A 293 -20.85 -1.80 -6.30
C THR A 293 -21.25 -0.33 -6.21
N LEU A 294 -20.26 0.56 -6.12
CA LEU A 294 -20.48 2.00 -6.16
C LEU A 294 -20.34 2.51 -7.60
N ASN A 295 -21.40 3.16 -8.09
CA ASN A 295 -21.44 3.71 -9.44
C ASN A 295 -20.46 4.86 -9.61
N GLU A 296 -20.02 5.09 -10.84
CA GLU A 296 -19.11 6.20 -11.21
C GLU A 296 -17.82 6.25 -10.37
N THR A 297 -17.37 5.10 -9.86
CA THR A 297 -16.12 4.95 -9.14
C THR A 297 -15.26 3.85 -9.74
N LYS A 298 -13.96 3.89 -9.46
CA LYS A 298 -13.01 2.90 -9.92
C LYS A 298 -12.18 2.35 -8.74
N HIS A 299 -10.87 2.62 -8.70
CA HIS A 299 -9.98 1.99 -7.70
C HIS A 299 -10.14 2.55 -6.28
N PHE A 300 -10.52 3.82 -6.16
CA PHE A 300 -10.66 4.52 -4.87
C PHE A 300 -12.08 5.05 -4.62
N PRO A 301 -13.10 4.18 -4.47
CA PRO A 301 -14.48 4.62 -4.21
C PRO A 301 -14.57 5.60 -3.02
N GLN A 302 -13.79 5.36 -1.95
CA GLN A 302 -13.71 6.22 -0.76
C GLN A 302 -13.17 7.63 -1.04
N VAL A 303 -12.55 7.84 -2.20
CA VAL A 303 -12.02 9.14 -2.64
C VAL A 303 -12.89 9.76 -3.72
N GLU A 304 -13.43 8.93 -4.62
CA GLU A 304 -14.23 9.38 -5.76
C GLU A 304 -15.66 9.73 -5.34
N ASP A 305 -16.25 8.93 -4.47
CA ASP A 305 -17.60 9.14 -3.93
C ASP A 305 -17.63 8.87 -2.42
N PRO A 306 -17.04 9.76 -1.61
CA PRO A 306 -16.97 9.58 -0.17
C PRO A 306 -18.32 9.54 0.53
N GLU A 307 -19.35 10.22 0.00
CA GLU A 307 -20.69 10.28 0.60
C GLU A 307 -21.36 8.91 0.55
N HIS A 308 -21.50 8.30 -0.62
CA HIS A 308 -22.10 6.97 -0.75
C HIS A 308 -21.20 5.89 -0.13
N PHE A 309 -19.88 6.08 -0.13
CA PHE A 309 -18.98 5.16 0.59
C PHE A 309 -19.27 5.16 2.09
N LEU A 310 -19.43 6.34 2.71
CA LEU A 310 -19.76 6.48 4.14
C LEU A 310 -21.14 5.91 4.45
N GLU A 311 -22.13 6.02 3.55
CA GLU A 311 -23.42 5.33 3.72
C GLU A 311 -23.21 3.81 3.85
N GLN A 312 -22.36 3.20 3.01
CA GLN A 312 -22.07 1.77 3.11
C GLN A 312 -21.33 1.42 4.41
N VAL A 313 -20.47 2.29 4.89
CA VAL A 313 -19.83 2.12 6.21
C VAL A 313 -20.87 2.10 7.31
N GLY A 314 -21.81 3.07 7.33
CA GLY A 314 -22.90 3.12 8.31
C GLY A 314 -23.90 1.97 8.25
N ILE A 315 -24.05 1.32 7.06
CA ILE A 315 -24.89 0.13 6.91
C ILE A 315 -24.18 -1.10 7.51
N PHE A 316 -22.88 -1.20 7.29
CA PHE A 316 -22.12 -2.39 7.66
C PHE A 316 -21.62 -2.38 9.10
N PHE A 317 -21.12 -1.28 9.64
CA PHE A 317 -20.61 -1.17 11.00
C PHE A 317 -21.64 -0.70 12.00
#